data_5f5a8f74e3b6807f0023a15cdf6acd50
#
_entry.id   5f5a8f74e3b6807f0023a15cdf6acd50
#
_cell.length_a   1.000
_cell.length_b   1.000
_cell.length_c   1.000
_cell.angle_alpha   90.00
_cell.angle_beta   90.00
_cell.angle_gamma   90.00
#
_symmetry.space_group_name_H-M   'P 1'
#
loop_
_entity.id
_entity.type
_entity.pdbx_description
1 polymer ?
#
loop_
_entity_poly.entity_id
_entity_poly.type
_entity_poly.pdbx_seq_one_letter_code
_entity_poly.pdbx_strand_id
1 'polypeptide(L)'
;IVVFGMYYFSSNFTKGMLDARYASLFTYVNPQEASLSGRVKIMALDLEIFRDNFLMGVGPGAARDLRWRYGYGAVVGAHSEFTRMLAEHGLFGLISLLSILVLSYQEYRKRIDYNKVILSCMSIFGILTMFHSAFRIALPGFIYGLSYIVLNFRKK
;
A
#
# COMPACT_ATOMS: atom_id res chain seq x y z
N ILE A 1 -27.09 7.50 -19.33
CA ILE A 1 -28.20 6.68 -18.83
C ILE A 1 -27.66 5.50 -18.00
N VAL A 2 -26.72 4.69 -18.51
CA VAL A 2 -26.18 3.50 -17.82
C VAL A 2 -25.52 3.87 -16.48
N VAL A 3 -24.67 4.91 -16.44
CA VAL A 3 -23.98 5.37 -15.23
C VAL A 3 -24.98 5.85 -14.15
N PHE A 4 -26.01 6.58 -14.54
CA PHE A 4 -27.06 7.00 -13.63
C PHE A 4 -27.90 5.83 -13.09
N GLY A 5 -28.18 4.84 -13.93
CA GLY A 5 -28.88 3.63 -13.52
C GLY A 5 -28.04 2.81 -12.52
N MET A 6 -26.74 2.65 -12.75
CA MET A 6 -25.83 1.98 -11.85
C MET A 6 -25.71 2.72 -10.51
N TYR A 7 -25.60 4.04 -10.55
CA TYR A 7 -25.55 4.85 -9.32
C TYR A 7 -26.84 4.70 -8.50
N TYR A 8 -28.02 4.84 -9.14
CA TYR A 8 -29.30 4.71 -8.46
C TYR A 8 -29.52 3.32 -7.85
N PHE A 9 -29.16 2.28 -8.61
CA PHE A 9 -29.19 0.89 -8.12
C PHE A 9 -28.25 0.70 -6.91
N SER A 10 -27.02 1.19 -7.00
CA SER A 10 -26.03 1.07 -5.93
C SER A 10 -26.43 1.85 -4.69
N SER A 11 -27.01 3.05 -4.83
CA SER A 11 -27.51 3.85 -3.71
C SER A 11 -28.65 3.16 -2.97
N ASN A 12 -29.63 2.63 -3.71
CA ASN A 12 -30.73 1.86 -3.11
C ASN A 12 -30.24 0.57 -2.44
N PHE A 13 -29.32 -0.16 -3.08
CA PHE A 13 -28.75 -1.39 -2.51
C PHE A 13 -27.99 -1.15 -1.21
N THR A 14 -27.29 -0.03 -1.12
CA THR A 14 -26.52 0.37 0.09
C THR A 14 -27.34 1.16 1.09
N LYS A 15 -28.65 1.30 0.89
CA LYS A 15 -29.57 2.08 1.75
C LYS A 15 -29.07 3.51 2.01
N GLY A 16 -28.55 4.16 0.97
CA GLY A 16 -28.03 5.54 1.04
C GLY A 16 -26.63 5.67 1.67
N MET A 17 -25.96 4.59 2.08
CA MET A 17 -24.60 4.69 2.64
C MET A 17 -23.59 5.20 1.61
N LEU A 18 -23.78 4.92 0.33
CA LEU A 18 -22.97 5.50 -0.74
C LEU A 18 -23.15 7.01 -0.82
N ASP A 19 -24.39 7.48 -0.77
CA ASP A 19 -24.69 8.90 -0.84
C ASP A 19 -24.11 9.65 0.35
N ALA A 20 -24.22 9.09 1.57
CA ALA A 20 -23.61 9.64 2.78
C ALA A 20 -22.08 9.71 2.66
N ARG A 21 -21.44 8.69 2.06
CA ARG A 21 -20.00 8.66 1.85
C ARG A 21 -19.55 9.70 0.83
N TYR A 22 -20.29 9.86 -0.27
CA TYR A 22 -19.96 10.88 -1.26
C TYR A 22 -20.30 12.29 -0.76
N ALA A 23 -21.42 12.47 -0.05
CA ALA A 23 -21.74 13.73 0.60
C ALA A 23 -20.67 14.14 1.61
N SER A 24 -20.12 13.20 2.38
CA SER A 24 -19.03 13.48 3.33
C SER A 24 -17.74 13.95 2.64
N LEU A 25 -17.50 13.58 1.38
CA LEU A 25 -16.36 14.08 0.60
C LEU A 25 -16.53 15.57 0.22
N PHE A 26 -17.76 16.03 0.09
CA PHE A 26 -18.08 17.42 -0.25
C PHE A 26 -18.33 18.32 0.99
N THR A 27 -18.64 17.70 2.13
CA THR A 27 -18.98 18.43 3.37
C THR A 27 -17.74 18.70 4.24
N TYR A 28 -16.61 18.06 3.95
CA TYR A 28 -15.35 18.37 4.60
C TYR A 28 -14.80 19.71 4.09
N VAL A 29 -14.90 20.72 4.94
CA VAL A 29 -14.67 22.15 4.67
C VAL A 29 -13.21 22.51 4.38
N ASN A 30 -12.29 21.54 4.37
CA ASN A 30 -10.92 21.74 3.93
C ASN A 30 -10.48 20.62 2.97
N PRO A 31 -10.62 20.82 1.64
CA PRO A 31 -10.20 19.84 0.66
C PRO A 31 -8.69 19.53 0.69
N GLN A 32 -7.88 20.42 1.26
CA GLN A 32 -6.43 20.25 1.38
C GLN A 32 -6.02 19.33 2.55
N GLU A 33 -6.83 19.22 3.60
CA GLU A 33 -6.56 18.29 4.71
C GLU A 33 -7.09 16.87 4.46
N ALA A 34 -8.12 16.71 3.64
CA ALA A 34 -8.87 15.46 3.58
C ALA A 34 -8.21 14.35 2.75
N SER A 35 -7.33 14.63 1.77
CA SER A 35 -6.81 13.55 0.91
C SER A 35 -5.29 13.37 0.91
N LEU A 36 -4.52 14.42 0.69
CA LEU A 36 -3.06 14.31 0.61
C LEU A 36 -2.38 14.61 1.95
N SER A 37 -2.82 15.65 2.67
CA SER A 37 -2.22 16.04 3.95
C SER A 37 -2.40 14.97 5.02
N GLY A 38 -3.57 14.34 5.10
CA GLY A 38 -3.84 13.25 6.03
C GLY A 38 -2.94 12.03 5.78
N ARG A 39 -2.73 11.65 4.51
CA ARG A 39 -1.84 10.54 4.15
C ARG A 39 -0.39 10.85 4.48
N VAL A 40 0.09 12.03 4.10
CA VAL A 40 1.46 12.48 4.39
C VAL A 40 1.68 12.56 5.90
N LYS A 41 0.71 13.06 6.66
CA LYS A 41 0.78 13.09 8.13
C LYS A 41 0.90 11.70 8.71
N ILE A 42 0.10 10.72 8.26
CA ILE A 42 0.19 9.33 8.72
C ILE A 42 1.55 8.73 8.37
N MET A 43 2.07 8.96 7.17
CA MET A 43 3.39 8.49 6.77
C MET A 43 4.50 9.11 7.63
N ALA A 44 4.41 10.40 7.95
CA ALA A 44 5.35 11.08 8.84
C ALA A 44 5.33 10.49 10.25
N LEU A 45 4.14 10.23 10.80
CA LEU A 45 4.01 9.57 12.11
C LEU A 45 4.56 8.14 12.12
N ASP A 46 4.36 7.39 11.04
CA ASP A 46 4.97 6.06 10.91
C ASP A 46 6.50 6.12 10.95
N LEU A 47 7.10 7.12 10.30
CA LEU A 47 8.55 7.33 10.33
C LEU A 47 9.04 7.78 11.71
N GLU A 48 8.25 8.56 12.44
CA GLU A 48 8.55 8.95 13.82
C GLU A 48 8.48 7.73 14.75
N ILE A 49 7.44 6.92 14.65
CA ILE A 49 7.32 5.64 15.37
C ILE A 49 8.51 4.72 15.05
N PHE A 50 8.90 4.62 13.77
CA PHE A 50 10.08 3.84 13.36
C PHE A 50 11.36 4.36 14.00
N ARG A 51 11.59 5.67 14.00
CA ARG A 51 12.79 6.28 14.62
C ARG A 51 12.87 5.95 16.10
N ASP A 52 11.74 6.03 16.83
CA ASP A 52 11.70 5.79 18.26
C ASP A 52 11.78 4.29 18.61
N ASN A 53 11.43 3.42 17.67
CA ASN A 53 11.42 1.97 17.83
C ASN A 53 12.26 1.26 16.75
N PHE A 54 13.43 1.80 16.44
CA PHE A 54 14.25 1.43 15.27
C PHE A 54 14.56 -0.06 15.16
N LEU A 55 14.92 -0.74 16.24
CA LEU A 55 15.41 -2.13 16.16
C LEU A 55 14.30 -3.14 15.88
N MET A 56 13.25 -3.14 16.67
CA MET A 56 12.20 -4.16 16.64
C MET A 56 10.88 -3.66 16.04
N GLY A 57 10.73 -2.33 15.89
CA GLY A 57 9.43 -1.74 15.63
C GLY A 57 8.48 -1.87 16.83
N VAL A 58 7.21 -1.57 16.60
CA VAL A 58 6.19 -1.63 17.66
C VAL A 58 5.35 -2.92 17.63
N GLY A 59 5.63 -3.79 16.69
CA GLY A 59 4.90 -5.04 16.46
C GLY A 59 3.78 -4.90 15.42
N PRO A 60 3.37 -6.04 14.79
CA PRO A 60 2.35 -6.06 13.75
C PRO A 60 1.02 -5.49 14.24
N GLY A 61 0.49 -4.51 13.52
CA GLY A 61 -0.79 -3.86 13.83
C GLY A 61 -0.74 -2.78 14.91
N ALA A 62 0.29 -2.73 15.76
CA ALA A 62 0.38 -1.81 16.90
C ALA A 62 0.55 -0.34 16.47
N ALA A 63 1.15 -0.08 15.31
CA ALA A 63 1.31 1.28 14.80
C ALA A 63 -0.03 2.01 14.61
N ARG A 64 -1.12 1.28 14.31
CA ARG A 64 -2.47 1.81 14.22
C ARG A 64 -2.91 2.52 15.50
N ASP A 65 -2.68 1.89 16.64
CA ASP A 65 -3.13 2.38 17.93
C ASP A 65 -2.16 3.44 18.50
N LEU A 66 -0.88 3.36 18.10
CA LEU A 66 0.12 4.32 18.52
C LEU A 66 0.02 5.68 17.83
N ARG A 67 -0.45 5.75 16.58
CA ARG A 67 -0.59 7.04 15.85
C ARG A 67 -1.42 8.07 16.62
N TRP A 68 -2.41 7.63 17.38
CA TRP A 68 -3.17 8.51 18.26
C TRP A 68 -2.28 9.14 19.34
N ARG A 69 -1.35 8.37 19.93
CA ARG A 69 -0.40 8.89 20.93
C ARG A 69 0.61 9.87 20.34
N TYR A 70 0.92 9.71 19.07
CA TYR A 70 1.79 10.61 18.31
C TYR A 70 1.04 11.82 17.68
N GLY A 71 -0.19 12.09 18.13
CA GLY A 71 -0.90 13.34 17.81
C GLY A 71 -1.78 13.30 16.57
N TYR A 72 -2.17 12.11 16.08
CA TYR A 72 -3.16 12.05 15.00
C TYR A 72 -4.58 12.32 15.46
N GLY A 73 -4.87 12.12 16.74
CA GLY A 73 -6.20 12.37 17.33
C GLY A 73 -7.24 11.27 17.06
N ALA A 74 -6.89 10.22 16.31
CA ALA A 74 -7.78 9.10 16.02
C ALA A 74 -7.00 7.81 15.75
N VAL A 75 -7.66 6.67 15.92
CA VAL A 75 -7.11 5.35 15.53
C VAL A 75 -7.29 5.16 14.04
N VAL A 76 -6.20 5.23 13.28
CA VAL A 76 -6.23 5.17 11.81
C VAL A 76 -5.27 4.14 11.26
N GLY A 77 -5.66 3.51 10.15
CA GLY A 77 -4.80 2.59 9.43
C GLY A 77 -3.67 3.29 8.66
N ALA A 78 -2.61 2.56 8.36
CA ALA A 78 -1.57 3.05 7.46
C ALA A 78 -2.12 3.29 6.05
N HIS A 79 -1.54 4.24 5.34
CA HIS A 79 -1.85 4.51 3.94
C HIS A 79 -0.74 4.06 2.99
N SER A 80 0.39 3.61 3.52
CA SER A 80 1.52 3.06 2.77
C SER A 80 2.05 1.82 3.49
N GLU A 81 2.28 0.74 2.76
CA GLU A 81 2.90 -0.46 3.32
C GLU A 81 4.38 -0.23 3.64
N PHE A 82 5.06 0.68 2.92
CA PHE A 82 6.46 1.01 3.21
C PHE A 82 6.64 1.56 4.62
N THR A 83 5.90 2.64 4.95
CA THR A 83 6.03 3.27 6.27
C THR A 83 5.49 2.39 7.39
N ARG A 84 4.44 1.60 7.10
CA ARG A 84 3.92 0.61 8.03
C ARG A 84 4.95 -0.47 8.36
N MET A 85 5.61 -1.04 7.35
CA MET A 85 6.67 -2.04 7.55
C MET A 85 7.81 -1.50 8.42
N LEU A 86 8.20 -0.26 8.22
CA LEU A 86 9.22 0.38 9.05
C LEU A 86 8.73 0.56 10.49
N ALA A 87 7.54 1.12 10.70
CA ALA A 87 7.01 1.37 12.03
C ALA A 87 6.76 0.08 12.83
N GLU A 88 6.16 -0.93 12.18
CA GLU A 88 5.76 -2.17 12.85
C GLU A 88 6.92 -3.15 13.05
N HIS A 89 7.88 -3.21 12.12
CA HIS A 89 8.96 -4.21 12.14
C HIS A 89 10.36 -3.62 12.31
N GLY A 90 10.51 -2.30 12.40
CA GLY A 90 11.79 -1.66 12.64
C GLY A 90 12.85 -2.00 11.58
N LEU A 91 14.04 -2.35 12.04
CA LEU A 91 15.17 -2.74 11.19
C LEU A 91 14.83 -3.96 10.30
N PHE A 92 14.06 -4.91 10.80
CA PHE A 92 13.63 -6.06 10.01
C PHE A 92 12.71 -5.66 8.86
N GLY A 93 11.83 -4.67 9.07
CA GLY A 93 11.02 -4.06 8.01
C GLY A 93 11.89 -3.42 6.93
N LEU A 94 12.90 -2.67 7.33
CA LEU A 94 13.86 -2.05 6.41
C LEU A 94 14.62 -3.11 5.61
N ILE A 95 15.15 -4.14 6.26
CA ILE A 95 15.86 -5.25 5.60
C ILE A 95 14.93 -5.95 4.61
N SER A 96 13.68 -6.21 4.97
CA SER A 96 12.69 -6.83 4.09
C SER A 96 12.44 -5.98 2.84
N LEU A 97 12.26 -4.67 2.98
CA LEU A 97 12.08 -3.75 1.86
C LEU A 97 13.30 -3.70 0.94
N LEU A 98 14.50 -3.65 1.51
CA LEU A 98 15.74 -3.68 0.74
C LEU A 98 15.93 -5.03 0.03
N SER A 99 15.55 -6.13 0.68
CA SER A 99 15.64 -7.48 0.08
C SER A 99 14.76 -7.58 -1.17
N ILE A 100 13.57 -7.01 -1.20
CA ILE A 100 12.72 -6.99 -2.39
C ILE A 100 13.46 -6.34 -3.58
N LEU A 101 14.13 -5.21 -3.36
CA LEU A 101 14.87 -4.51 -4.40
C LEU A 101 16.12 -5.29 -4.85
N VAL A 102 16.90 -5.79 -3.89
CA VAL A 102 18.14 -6.53 -4.17
C VAL A 102 17.84 -7.82 -4.93
N LEU A 103 16.86 -8.60 -4.49
CA LEU A 103 16.47 -9.85 -5.15
C LEU A 103 15.93 -9.60 -6.56
N SER A 104 15.07 -8.59 -6.75
CA SER A 104 14.61 -8.21 -8.08
C SER A 104 15.77 -7.83 -9.01
N TYR A 105 16.74 -7.07 -8.51
CA TYR A 105 17.91 -6.68 -9.28
C TYR A 105 18.80 -7.85 -9.64
N GLN A 106 19.05 -8.75 -8.69
CA GLN A 106 19.86 -9.97 -8.93
C GLN A 106 19.22 -10.85 -10.01
N GLU A 107 17.90 -11.08 -9.92
CA GLU A 107 17.18 -11.84 -10.95
C GLU A 107 17.12 -11.11 -12.29
N TYR A 108 16.95 -9.80 -12.30
CA TYR A 108 17.00 -9.00 -13.52
C TYR A 108 18.34 -9.17 -14.27
N ARG A 109 19.44 -9.26 -13.56
CA ARG A 109 20.76 -9.49 -14.17
C ARG A 109 20.94 -10.87 -14.81
N LYS A 110 20.25 -11.89 -14.28
CA LYS A 110 20.32 -13.27 -14.79
C LYS A 110 19.41 -13.52 -15.99
N ARG A 111 18.32 -12.73 -16.12
CA ARG A 111 17.29 -12.94 -17.14
C ARG A 111 17.64 -12.25 -18.45
N ILE A 112 17.08 -12.79 -19.53
CA ILE A 112 17.21 -12.26 -20.89
C ILE A 112 15.82 -12.12 -21.53
N ASP A 113 15.76 -11.35 -22.61
CA ASP A 113 14.59 -11.18 -23.48
C ASP A 113 13.29 -10.83 -22.71
N TYR A 114 12.18 -11.43 -23.13
CA TYR A 114 10.84 -11.19 -22.56
C TYR A 114 10.74 -11.52 -21.07
N ASN A 115 11.51 -12.51 -20.57
CA ASN A 115 11.52 -12.83 -19.13
C ASN A 115 12.07 -11.68 -18.27
N LYS A 116 12.99 -10.90 -18.81
CA LYS A 116 13.51 -9.69 -18.17
C LYS A 116 12.43 -8.60 -18.08
N VAL A 117 11.65 -8.45 -19.16
CA VAL A 117 10.54 -7.48 -19.21
C VAL A 117 9.45 -7.89 -18.23
N ILE A 118 9.04 -9.16 -18.23
CA ILE A 118 8.01 -9.67 -17.30
C ILE A 118 8.44 -9.45 -15.85
N LEU A 119 9.66 -9.83 -15.50
CA LEU A 119 10.22 -9.60 -14.15
C LEU A 119 10.14 -8.12 -13.77
N SER A 120 10.60 -7.24 -14.67
CA SER A 120 10.61 -5.79 -14.40
C SER A 120 9.21 -5.23 -14.21
N CYS A 121 8.30 -5.50 -15.14
CA CYS A 121 6.92 -5.00 -15.08
C CYS A 121 6.19 -5.48 -13.83
N MET A 122 6.28 -6.78 -13.51
CA MET A 122 5.60 -7.35 -12.36
C MET A 122 6.22 -6.88 -11.03
N SER A 123 7.55 -6.79 -10.94
CA SER A 123 8.22 -6.28 -9.75
C SER A 123 7.88 -4.81 -9.50
N ILE A 124 7.93 -3.97 -10.53
CA ILE A 124 7.55 -2.56 -10.42
C ILE A 124 6.07 -2.43 -10.01
N PHE A 125 5.19 -3.20 -10.64
CA PHE A 125 3.77 -3.18 -10.31
C PHE A 125 3.52 -3.62 -8.86
N GLY A 126 4.17 -4.71 -8.39
CA GLY A 126 4.11 -5.15 -7.01
C GLY A 126 4.55 -4.06 -6.03
N ILE A 127 5.67 -3.39 -6.31
CA ILE A 127 6.18 -2.28 -5.49
C ILE A 127 5.20 -1.09 -5.50
N LEU A 128 4.65 -0.72 -6.66
CA LEU A 128 3.69 0.37 -6.77
C LEU A 128 2.41 0.11 -5.98
N THR A 129 1.94 -1.14 -5.91
CA THR A 129 0.77 -1.49 -5.10
C THR A 129 0.98 -1.27 -3.60
N MET A 130 2.23 -1.26 -3.11
CA MET A 130 2.56 -0.98 -1.72
C MET A 130 2.34 0.49 -1.31
N PHE A 131 2.25 1.42 -2.26
CA PHE A 131 1.89 2.82 -1.97
C PHE A 131 0.40 2.99 -1.63
N HIS A 132 -0.40 1.95 -1.81
CA HIS A 132 -1.83 1.99 -1.54
C HIS A 132 -2.23 0.96 -0.47
N SER A 133 -2.87 1.43 0.60
CA SER A 133 -3.28 0.57 1.73
C SER A 133 -4.46 -0.37 1.43
N ALA A 134 -5.16 -0.20 0.30
CA ALA A 134 -6.30 -1.03 -0.06
C ALA A 134 -5.92 -2.50 -0.34
N PHE A 135 -4.65 -2.78 -0.59
CA PHE A 135 -4.14 -4.11 -0.95
C PHE A 135 -3.35 -4.78 0.18
N ARG A 136 -3.76 -4.56 1.40
CA ARG A 136 -3.04 -4.91 2.63
C ARG A 136 -2.57 -6.35 2.75
N ILE A 137 -3.11 -7.32 2.02
CA ILE A 137 -2.98 -8.68 2.54
C ILE A 137 -2.04 -9.54 1.72
N ALA A 138 -2.27 -9.72 0.46
CA ALA A 138 -1.50 -10.72 -0.30
C ALA A 138 -1.06 -10.21 -1.68
N LEU A 139 -1.71 -9.17 -2.19
CA LEU A 139 -1.56 -8.77 -3.58
C LEU A 139 -0.12 -8.34 -3.94
N PRO A 140 0.57 -7.47 -3.16
CA PRO A 140 1.95 -7.11 -3.47
C PRO A 140 2.88 -8.32 -3.48
N GLY A 141 2.78 -9.17 -2.46
CA GLY A 141 3.58 -10.39 -2.36
C GLY A 141 3.27 -11.39 -3.47
N PHE A 142 2.00 -11.56 -3.82
CA PHE A 142 1.59 -12.44 -4.91
C PHE A 142 2.10 -11.94 -6.27
N ILE A 143 1.90 -10.67 -6.59
CA ILE A 143 2.41 -10.06 -7.84
C ILE A 143 3.93 -10.14 -7.90
N TYR A 144 4.60 -9.85 -6.79
CA TYR A 144 6.04 -9.97 -6.68
C TYR A 144 6.50 -11.41 -6.90
N GLY A 145 5.82 -12.39 -6.31
CA GLY A 145 6.08 -13.81 -6.54
C GLY A 145 5.89 -14.22 -8.01
N LEU A 146 4.83 -13.72 -8.67
CA LEU A 146 4.59 -13.95 -10.09
C LEU A 146 5.73 -13.42 -10.98
N SER A 147 6.43 -12.36 -10.55
CA SER A 147 7.56 -11.81 -11.32
C SER A 147 8.69 -12.81 -11.51
N TYR A 148 8.81 -13.80 -10.63
CA TYR A 148 9.86 -14.83 -10.69
C TYR A 148 9.53 -15.99 -11.65
N ILE A 149 8.34 -16.05 -12.23
CA ILE A 149 7.98 -17.07 -13.22
C ILE A 149 8.86 -16.90 -14.46
N VAL A 150 9.42 -18.02 -14.92
CA VAL A 150 10.17 -18.12 -16.17
C VAL A 150 9.31 -18.81 -17.22
N LEU A 151 9.00 -18.09 -18.28
CA LEU A 151 8.23 -18.63 -19.39
C LEU A 151 9.22 -19.16 -20.46
N ASN A 152 9.09 -20.44 -20.79
CA ASN A 152 9.84 -21.09 -21.87
C ASN A 152 8.91 -21.27 -23.05
N PHE A 153 8.94 -20.35 -24.01
CA PHE A 153 8.28 -20.57 -25.30
C PHE A 153 9.21 -21.45 -26.15
N ARG A 154 8.81 -22.71 -26.35
CA ARG A 154 9.49 -23.59 -27.32
C ARG A 154 9.34 -22.94 -28.70
N LYS A 155 10.44 -22.48 -29.29
CA LYS A 155 10.45 -22.14 -30.72
C LYS A 155 10.05 -23.42 -31.48
N LYS A 156 8.88 -23.43 -32.12
CA LYS A 156 8.55 -24.45 -33.12
C LYS A 156 9.34 -24.19 -34.39
#